data_447286f2ce1b0e0f168d7bf2b6f23609
#
_entry.id   447286f2ce1b0e0f168d7bf2b6f23609
#
_cell.length_a   1.000
_cell.length_b   1.000
_cell.length_c   1.000
_cell.angle_alpha   90.00
_cell.angle_beta   90.00
_cell.angle_gamma   90.00
#
_symmetry.space_group_name_H-M   'P 1'
#
loop_
_entity.id
_entity.type
_entity.pdbx_description
1 polymer ?
#
loop_
_entity_poly.entity_id
_entity_poly.type
_entity_poly.pdbx_seq_one_letter_code
_entity_poly.pdbx_strand_id
1 'polypeptide(L)'
;MYLKALEIQGFKSFPDKTVLNFGEDITAIVGPNGSGKSNVSDAIRWVMGEQSSKSLRGAKMEDVIFGGTEKRSQMGFAQVTLVLDNTEHIFPRMEESEVAVTRRYYRSGESEYYINKQSVRLRDVNELFMDTGMGREGYSIVGQGKIDEILSVKSADRREIFEEAAGISKFRHRKEETERKLLTTEDNLLRIGAVSYTHLRAH
;
A
#
# COMPACT_ATOMS: atom_id res chain seq x y z
N MET A 1 6.07 10.86 14.26
CA MET A 1 6.42 10.02 13.07
C MET A 1 6.48 10.89 11.83
N TYR A 2 7.50 10.80 11.01
CA TYR A 2 7.63 11.48 9.72
C TYR A 2 8.33 10.56 8.70
N LEU A 3 8.20 10.91 7.42
CA LEU A 3 8.89 10.23 6.33
C LEU A 3 10.35 10.67 6.32
N LYS A 4 11.27 9.77 6.67
CA LYS A 4 12.70 10.06 6.78
C LYS A 4 13.42 9.96 5.44
N ALA A 5 13.15 8.90 4.67
CA ALA A 5 13.74 8.70 3.37
C ALA A 5 12.86 7.86 2.43
N LEU A 6 13.06 8.07 1.13
CA LEU A 6 12.50 7.27 0.07
C LEU A 6 13.64 6.81 -0.86
N GLU A 7 13.86 5.52 -0.93
CA GLU A 7 14.83 4.91 -1.85
C GLU A 7 14.09 4.34 -3.04
N ILE A 8 14.50 4.70 -4.24
CA ILE A 8 13.86 4.29 -5.50
C ILE A 8 14.92 3.69 -6.41
N GLN A 9 14.64 2.54 -7.02
CA GLN A 9 15.53 1.92 -8.02
C GLN A 9 14.71 1.17 -9.07
N GLY A 10 15.03 1.35 -10.34
CA GLY A 10 14.35 0.67 -11.43
C GLY A 10 12.88 1.04 -11.59
N PHE A 11 12.41 2.10 -10.93
CA PHE A 11 11.00 2.50 -10.90
C PHE A 11 10.77 3.68 -11.85
N LYS A 12 9.93 3.48 -12.85
CA LYS A 12 9.51 4.49 -13.86
C LYS A 12 10.70 5.27 -14.44
N SER A 13 10.91 6.53 -14.01
CA SER A 13 12.00 7.40 -14.48
C SER A 13 13.29 7.31 -13.64
N PHE A 14 13.35 6.39 -12.68
CA PHE A 14 14.49 6.22 -11.77
C PHE A 14 15.21 4.89 -12.04
N PRO A 15 16.11 4.79 -13.03
CA PRO A 15 16.82 3.54 -13.30
C PRO A 15 17.82 3.21 -12.19
N ASP A 16 18.57 4.21 -11.70
CA ASP A 16 19.56 4.04 -10.63
C ASP A 16 18.96 4.19 -9.25
N LYS A 17 19.66 3.64 -8.25
CA LYS A 17 19.30 3.86 -6.87
C LYS A 17 19.37 5.37 -6.55
N THR A 18 18.23 5.94 -6.30
CA THR A 18 18.04 7.34 -5.90
C THR A 18 17.51 7.37 -4.48
N VAL A 19 18.13 8.15 -3.61
CA VAL A 19 17.71 8.32 -2.23
C VAL A 19 17.26 9.77 -2.03
N LEU A 20 16.02 9.95 -1.62
CA LEU A 20 15.44 11.23 -1.24
C LEU A 20 15.32 11.26 0.27
N ASN A 21 16.05 12.15 0.92
CA ASN A 21 15.94 12.38 2.36
C ASN A 21 14.97 13.52 2.62
N PHE A 22 14.11 13.35 3.61
CA PHE A 22 13.12 14.33 4.03
C PHE A 22 13.45 14.84 5.43
N GLY A 23 13.16 16.11 5.67
CA GLY A 23 13.25 16.71 7.01
C GLY A 23 11.97 16.47 7.82
N GLU A 24 11.99 16.89 9.06
CA GLU A 24 10.83 16.82 9.97
C GLU A 24 9.69 17.77 9.57
N ASP A 25 10.05 18.85 8.85
CA ASP A 25 9.13 19.87 8.37
C ASP A 25 8.65 19.64 6.94
N ILE A 26 8.34 20.70 6.23
CA ILE A 26 7.86 20.68 4.84
C ILE A 26 9.04 20.49 3.88
N THR A 27 8.96 19.45 3.07
CA THR A 27 9.88 19.22 1.94
C THR A 27 9.17 19.45 0.61
N ALA A 28 9.70 20.33 -0.23
CA ALA A 28 9.17 20.61 -1.56
C ALA A 28 10.03 19.95 -2.65
N ILE A 29 9.40 19.21 -3.56
CA ILE A 29 10.05 18.63 -4.74
C ILE A 29 9.68 19.47 -5.96
N VAL A 30 10.65 20.21 -6.47
CA VAL A 30 10.48 21.14 -7.60
C VAL A 30 11.25 20.68 -8.84
N GLY A 31 10.81 21.09 -10.00
CA GLY A 31 11.46 20.77 -11.27
C GLY A 31 10.55 21.00 -12.49
N PRO A 32 11.07 20.95 -13.71
CA PRO A 32 10.29 21.12 -14.94
C PRO A 32 9.31 19.98 -15.18
N ASN A 33 8.39 20.14 -16.13
CA ASN A 33 7.49 19.07 -16.55
C ASN A 33 8.29 17.89 -17.11
N GLY A 34 7.89 16.67 -16.77
CA GLY A 34 8.61 15.45 -17.19
C GLY A 34 9.82 15.05 -16.31
N SER A 35 10.22 15.86 -15.31
CA SER A 35 11.37 15.54 -14.43
C SER A 35 11.16 14.38 -13.44
N GLY A 36 9.99 13.77 -13.42
CA GLY A 36 9.71 12.62 -12.54
C GLY A 36 9.09 12.97 -11.18
N LYS A 37 8.71 14.23 -10.90
CA LYS A 37 8.09 14.65 -9.62
C LYS A 37 6.90 13.77 -9.22
N SER A 38 5.97 13.55 -10.15
CA SER A 38 4.81 12.70 -9.90
C SER A 38 5.17 11.22 -9.72
N ASN A 39 6.31 10.77 -10.22
CA ASN A 39 6.77 9.39 -10.01
C ASN A 39 7.25 9.17 -8.58
N VAL A 40 7.67 10.21 -7.86
CA VAL A 40 7.97 10.12 -6.42
C VAL A 40 6.69 9.84 -5.63
N SER A 41 5.60 10.56 -5.92
CA SER A 41 4.29 10.28 -5.29
C SER A 41 3.76 8.89 -5.64
N ASP A 42 3.94 8.44 -6.89
CA ASP A 42 3.57 7.08 -7.29
C ASP A 42 4.41 6.02 -6.56
N ALA A 43 5.70 6.27 -6.35
CA ALA A 43 6.58 5.36 -5.62
C ALA A 43 6.10 5.18 -4.16
N ILE A 44 5.72 6.27 -3.49
CA ILE A 44 5.17 6.23 -2.13
C ILE A 44 3.87 5.41 -2.10
N ARG A 45 2.91 5.71 -2.99
CA ARG A 45 1.66 4.93 -3.07
C ARG A 45 1.93 3.46 -3.34
N TRP A 46 2.83 3.18 -4.24
CA TRP A 46 3.14 1.83 -4.66
C TRP A 46 3.73 0.98 -3.52
N VAL A 47 4.69 1.51 -2.76
CA VAL A 47 5.29 0.78 -1.63
C VAL A 47 4.31 0.59 -0.48
N MET A 48 3.36 1.51 -0.30
CA MET A 48 2.27 1.41 0.68
C MET A 48 1.19 0.39 0.32
N GLY A 49 1.30 -0.30 -0.82
CA GLY A 49 0.41 -1.40 -1.18
C GLY A 49 -0.56 -1.14 -2.33
N GLU A 50 -0.43 -0.05 -3.09
CA GLU A 50 -1.28 0.20 -4.27
C GLU A 50 -1.14 -0.92 -5.30
N GLN A 51 -2.26 -1.53 -5.68
CA GLN A 51 -2.34 -2.62 -6.65
C GLN A 51 -2.92 -2.18 -8.00
N SER A 52 -3.52 -1.00 -8.06
CA SER A 52 -4.09 -0.48 -9.30
C SER A 52 -3.01 0.15 -10.17
N SER A 53 -2.72 -0.45 -11.31
CA SER A 53 -1.83 0.15 -12.32
C SER A 53 -2.35 1.51 -12.80
N LYS A 54 -3.68 1.67 -12.91
CA LYS A 54 -4.32 2.93 -13.31
C LYS A 54 -4.04 4.05 -12.31
N SER A 55 -4.11 3.78 -11.00
CA SER A 55 -3.77 4.75 -9.95
C SER A 55 -2.31 5.20 -10.04
N LEU A 56 -1.45 4.33 -10.57
CA LEU A 56 -0.04 4.58 -10.83
C LEU A 56 0.22 5.09 -12.26
N ARG A 57 -0.83 5.47 -13.00
CA ARG A 57 -0.72 6.00 -14.38
C ARG A 57 -0.05 5.05 -15.37
N GLY A 58 -0.21 3.73 -15.15
CA GLY A 58 0.22 2.65 -16.03
C GLY A 58 -0.95 1.87 -16.61
N ALA A 59 -0.77 1.21 -17.74
CA ALA A 59 -1.76 0.29 -18.29
C ALA A 59 -1.73 -1.06 -17.54
N LYS A 60 -0.54 -1.51 -17.17
CA LYS A 60 -0.30 -2.73 -16.40
C LYS A 60 0.75 -2.49 -15.31
N MET A 61 0.84 -3.42 -14.34
CA MET A 61 1.76 -3.25 -13.20
C MET A 61 3.23 -3.24 -13.64
N GLU A 62 3.58 -3.95 -14.69
CA GLU A 62 4.95 -3.95 -15.24
C GLU A 62 5.43 -2.58 -15.70
N ASP A 63 4.50 -1.65 -15.99
CA ASP A 63 4.84 -0.28 -16.41
C ASP A 63 5.47 0.55 -15.28
N VAL A 64 5.48 0.04 -14.05
CA VAL A 64 6.23 0.65 -12.94
C VAL A 64 7.74 0.39 -13.08
N ILE A 65 8.16 -0.63 -13.85
CA ILE A 65 9.58 -0.93 -14.07
C ILE A 65 10.11 -0.02 -15.17
N PHE A 66 11.31 0.52 -14.96
CA PHE A 66 11.99 1.35 -15.96
C PHE A 66 12.11 0.61 -17.30
N GLY A 67 11.45 1.16 -18.33
CA GLY A 67 11.33 0.55 -19.65
C GLY A 67 12.57 0.68 -20.56
N GLY A 68 13.59 1.42 -20.10
CA GLY A 68 14.75 1.74 -20.93
C GLY A 68 14.59 3.05 -21.70
N THR A 69 15.69 3.49 -22.30
CA THR A 69 15.80 4.63 -23.23
C THR A 69 16.75 4.24 -24.35
N GLU A 70 16.91 5.08 -25.38
CA GLU A 70 17.91 4.87 -26.45
C GLU A 70 19.32 4.64 -25.91
N LYS A 71 19.64 5.23 -24.75
CA LYS A 71 20.99 5.17 -24.14
C LYS A 71 21.11 4.17 -23.00
N ARG A 72 19.99 3.53 -22.57
CA ARG A 72 19.97 2.71 -21.38
C ARG A 72 19.01 1.54 -21.51
N SER A 73 19.49 0.34 -21.19
CA SER A 73 18.68 -0.88 -21.21
C SER A 73 17.56 -0.84 -20.15
N GLN A 74 16.49 -1.55 -20.44
CA GLN A 74 15.41 -1.76 -19.49
C GLN A 74 15.88 -2.48 -18.23
N MET A 75 15.24 -2.19 -17.09
CA MET A 75 15.51 -2.86 -15.82
C MET A 75 14.70 -4.16 -15.70
N GLY A 76 15.23 -5.16 -14.97
CA GLY A 76 14.56 -6.42 -14.68
C GLY A 76 13.53 -6.32 -13.54
N PHE A 77 13.68 -5.32 -12.68
CA PHE A 77 12.83 -5.10 -11.51
C PHE A 77 12.70 -3.62 -11.18
N ALA A 78 11.67 -3.30 -10.39
CA ALA A 78 11.53 -2.04 -9.67
C ALA A 78 11.56 -2.30 -8.16
N GLN A 79 12.22 -1.44 -7.41
CA GLN A 79 12.26 -1.50 -5.96
C GLN A 79 12.06 -0.10 -5.38
N VAL A 80 11.21 -0.01 -4.36
CA VAL A 80 11.02 1.20 -3.55
C VAL A 80 11.09 0.82 -2.10
N THR A 81 11.84 1.61 -1.31
CA THR A 81 11.90 1.49 0.15
C THR A 81 11.48 2.81 0.77
N LEU A 82 10.50 2.76 1.63
CA LEU A 82 10.00 3.87 2.45
C LEU A 82 10.59 3.72 3.86
N VAL A 83 11.34 4.71 4.32
CA VAL A 83 11.91 4.73 5.66
C VAL A 83 11.16 5.75 6.50
N LEU A 84 10.53 5.27 7.57
CA LEU A 84 9.72 6.05 8.50
C LEU A 84 10.43 6.17 9.85
N ASP A 85 10.36 7.34 10.45
CA ASP A 85 10.76 7.54 11.83
C ASP A 85 9.79 6.85 12.80
N ASN A 86 10.33 6.11 13.75
CA ASN A 86 9.56 5.40 14.80
C ASN A 86 10.09 5.72 16.21
N THR A 87 10.75 6.85 16.43
CA THR A 87 11.28 7.24 17.73
C THR A 87 10.19 7.34 18.80
N GLU A 88 8.98 7.69 18.40
CA GLU A 88 7.80 7.74 19.29
C GLU A 88 7.05 6.40 19.42
N HIS A 89 7.60 5.30 18.87
CA HIS A 89 7.00 3.96 18.88
C HIS A 89 5.54 3.92 18.40
N ILE A 90 5.23 4.66 17.33
CA ILE A 90 3.88 4.70 16.72
C ILE A 90 3.52 3.35 16.10
N PHE A 91 4.53 2.58 15.69
CA PHE A 91 4.36 1.18 15.27
C PHE A 91 4.48 0.26 16.50
N PRO A 92 3.37 -0.15 17.14
CA PRO A 92 3.38 -0.75 18.49
C PRO A 92 4.03 -2.13 18.56
N ARG A 93 4.34 -2.74 17.40
CA ARG A 93 5.00 -4.06 17.31
C ARG A 93 6.46 -3.96 16.91
N MET A 94 7.02 -2.76 16.83
CA MET A 94 8.38 -2.51 16.38
C MET A 94 9.12 -1.69 17.40
N GLU A 95 10.24 -2.25 17.89
CA GLU A 95 11.10 -1.60 18.89
C GLU A 95 12.15 -0.68 18.24
N GLU A 96 12.41 -0.87 16.95
CA GLU A 96 13.38 -0.08 16.21
C GLU A 96 12.93 1.38 16.06
N SER A 97 13.90 2.30 16.11
CA SER A 97 13.67 3.73 15.91
C SER A 97 13.32 4.12 14.48
N GLU A 98 13.50 3.19 13.53
CA GLU A 98 13.16 3.34 12.12
C GLU A 98 12.42 2.10 11.62
N VAL A 99 11.41 2.31 10.79
CA VAL A 99 10.70 1.24 10.09
C VAL A 99 10.89 1.42 8.59
N ALA A 100 11.51 0.43 7.95
CA ALA A 100 11.75 0.40 6.53
C ALA A 100 10.78 -0.57 5.85
N VAL A 101 9.89 -0.07 5.00
CA VAL A 101 8.98 -0.88 4.18
C VAL A 101 9.50 -0.90 2.77
N THR A 102 9.74 -2.09 2.21
CA THR A 102 10.25 -2.27 0.85
C THR A 102 9.28 -3.09 0.02
N ARG A 103 9.03 -2.65 -1.19
CA ARG A 103 8.37 -3.43 -2.23
C ARG A 103 9.31 -3.60 -3.41
N ARG A 104 9.39 -4.84 -3.93
CA ARG A 104 10.11 -5.16 -5.16
C ARG A 104 9.15 -5.88 -6.11
N TYR A 105 9.25 -5.56 -7.39
CA TYR A 105 8.43 -6.15 -8.44
C TYR A 105 9.29 -6.50 -9.64
N TYR A 106 9.18 -7.73 -10.11
CA TYR A 106 9.94 -8.26 -11.23
C TYR A 106 9.11 -8.31 -12.51
N ARG A 107 9.78 -8.31 -13.65
CA ARG A 107 9.11 -8.51 -14.95
C ARG A 107 8.44 -9.86 -15.11
N SER A 108 8.81 -10.84 -14.29
CA SER A 108 8.10 -12.13 -14.18
C SER A 108 6.68 -12.01 -13.65
N GLY A 109 6.30 -10.84 -13.09
CA GLY A 109 5.04 -10.64 -12.37
C GLY A 109 5.11 -10.91 -10.87
N GLU A 110 6.27 -11.37 -10.38
CA GLU A 110 6.49 -11.64 -8.97
C GLU A 110 6.63 -10.35 -8.16
N SER A 111 6.00 -10.30 -6.99
CA SER A 111 6.01 -9.16 -6.08
C SER A 111 6.46 -9.59 -4.68
N GLU A 112 7.49 -8.93 -4.18
CA GLU A 112 8.05 -9.17 -2.85
C GLU A 112 7.83 -7.95 -1.95
N TYR A 113 7.57 -8.21 -0.67
CA TYR A 113 7.39 -7.18 0.34
C TYR A 113 8.28 -7.46 1.53
N TYR A 114 8.84 -6.41 2.12
CA TYR A 114 9.71 -6.51 3.29
C TYR A 114 9.39 -5.41 4.29
N ILE A 115 9.47 -5.76 5.58
CA ILE A 115 9.49 -4.81 6.69
C ILE A 115 10.78 -5.06 7.47
N ASN A 116 11.61 -4.03 7.64
CA ASN A 116 12.94 -4.12 8.25
C ASN A 116 13.76 -5.29 7.68
N LYS A 117 13.74 -5.47 6.35
CA LYS A 117 14.42 -6.54 5.59
C LYS A 117 13.84 -7.96 5.81
N GLN A 118 12.82 -8.13 6.63
CA GLN A 118 12.11 -9.40 6.79
C GLN A 118 11.04 -9.52 5.70
N SER A 119 11.00 -10.66 5.01
CA SER A 119 9.98 -10.93 4.00
C SER A 119 8.60 -11.07 4.66
N VAL A 120 7.63 -10.36 4.13
CA VAL A 120 6.25 -10.30 4.64
C VAL A 120 5.25 -10.39 3.49
N ARG A 121 3.97 -10.52 3.80
CA ARG A 121 2.89 -10.48 2.81
C ARG A 121 2.38 -9.05 2.65
N LEU A 122 1.76 -8.77 1.50
CA LEU A 122 1.05 -7.49 1.27
C LEU A 122 0.06 -7.14 2.40
N ARG A 123 -0.61 -8.15 2.95
CA ARG A 123 -1.53 -7.97 4.07
C ARG A 123 -0.84 -7.35 5.29
N ASP A 124 0.36 -7.80 5.61
CA ASP A 124 1.12 -7.32 6.78
C ASP A 124 1.55 -5.86 6.58
N VAL A 125 1.91 -5.48 5.33
CA VAL A 125 2.19 -4.08 4.97
C VAL A 125 0.94 -3.21 5.12
N ASN A 126 -0.21 -3.69 4.65
CA ASN A 126 -1.48 -2.96 4.80
C ASN A 126 -1.86 -2.80 6.28
N GLU A 127 -1.71 -3.86 7.10
CA GLU A 127 -1.98 -3.79 8.54
C GLU A 127 -1.05 -2.79 9.24
N LEU A 128 0.23 -2.75 8.87
CA LEU A 128 1.20 -1.80 9.42
C LEU A 128 0.74 -0.35 9.20
N PHE A 129 0.34 -0.02 7.97
CA PHE A 129 -0.09 1.35 7.64
C PHE A 129 -1.48 1.69 8.22
N MET A 130 -2.39 0.72 8.35
CA MET A 130 -3.69 0.94 9.00
C MET A 130 -3.52 1.32 10.48
N ASP A 131 -2.52 0.75 11.17
CA ASP A 131 -2.24 1.05 12.58
C ASP A 131 -1.77 2.50 12.80
N THR A 132 -1.23 3.15 11.79
CA THR A 132 -0.70 4.51 11.85
C THR A 132 -1.62 5.58 11.27
N GLY A 133 -2.80 5.21 10.77
CA GLY A 133 -3.69 6.12 10.04
C GLY A 133 -3.18 6.52 8.64
N MET A 134 -2.08 5.93 8.18
CA MET A 134 -1.55 6.10 6.82
C MET A 134 -2.06 5.00 5.88
N GLY A 135 -3.27 4.51 6.08
CA GLY A 135 -3.85 3.43 5.29
C GLY A 135 -3.89 3.74 3.79
N ARG A 136 -4.09 2.69 2.99
CA ARG A 136 -4.16 2.75 1.52
C ARG A 136 -5.24 3.71 0.99
N GLU A 137 -6.33 3.86 1.72
CA GLU A 137 -7.43 4.79 1.43
C GLU A 137 -7.20 6.16 2.09
N GLY A 138 -6.07 6.33 2.81
CA GLY A 138 -5.70 7.48 3.59
C GLY A 138 -5.50 8.75 2.78
N TYR A 139 -6.05 9.82 3.32
CA TYR A 139 -5.77 11.17 2.85
C TYR A 139 -4.34 11.62 3.15
N SER A 140 -3.49 10.72 3.61
CA SER A 140 -2.05 10.94 3.78
C SER A 140 -1.36 11.26 2.44
N ILE A 141 -1.92 10.81 1.32
CA ILE A 141 -1.42 11.14 -0.03
C ILE A 141 -2.54 11.77 -0.84
N VAL A 142 -2.60 13.09 -0.84
CA VAL A 142 -3.56 13.84 -1.65
C VAL A 142 -3.05 13.93 -3.08
N GLY A 143 -3.66 13.15 -3.98
CA GLY A 143 -3.37 13.20 -5.41
C GLY A 143 -3.98 14.43 -6.09
N GLN A 144 -3.46 14.78 -7.26
CA GLN A 144 -4.03 15.83 -8.09
C GLN A 144 -5.50 15.50 -8.45
N GLY A 145 -6.41 16.43 -8.23
CA GLY A 145 -7.85 16.27 -8.46
C GLY A 145 -8.62 15.56 -7.32
N LYS A 146 -7.95 14.97 -6.33
CA LYS A 146 -8.61 14.32 -5.19
C LYS A 146 -9.42 15.29 -4.33
N ILE A 147 -9.00 16.54 -4.22
CA ILE A 147 -9.72 17.57 -3.45
C ILE A 147 -11.09 17.85 -4.10
N ASP A 148 -11.14 17.96 -5.42
CA ASP A 148 -12.40 18.19 -6.15
C ASP A 148 -13.32 16.98 -6.01
N GLU A 149 -12.79 15.77 -6.02
CA GLU A 149 -13.51 14.54 -5.76
C GLU A 149 -14.11 14.54 -4.36
N ILE A 150 -13.35 14.92 -3.32
CA ILE A 150 -13.79 15.03 -1.94
C ILE A 150 -14.95 16.06 -1.79
N LEU A 151 -14.84 17.19 -2.48
CA LEU A 151 -15.85 18.23 -2.42
C LEU A 151 -17.14 17.87 -3.18
N SER A 152 -17.03 17.08 -4.26
CA SER A 152 -18.16 16.66 -5.12
C SER A 152 -18.89 15.41 -4.64
N VAL A 153 -18.29 14.65 -3.72
CA VAL A 153 -18.72 13.31 -3.30
C VAL A 153 -20.02 13.30 -2.51
N LYS A 154 -20.82 12.26 -2.75
CA LYS A 154 -22.06 11.95 -2.01
C LYS A 154 -21.77 11.76 -0.52
N SER A 155 -22.79 12.01 0.33
CA SER A 155 -22.64 11.95 1.79
C SER A 155 -22.07 10.61 2.34
N ALA A 156 -22.32 9.50 1.64
CA ALA A 156 -21.81 8.18 2.01
C ALA A 156 -20.27 8.09 1.90
N ASP A 157 -19.70 8.63 0.83
CA ASP A 157 -18.26 8.57 0.57
C ASP A 157 -17.51 9.55 1.50
N ARG A 158 -18.15 10.69 1.87
CA ARG A 158 -17.60 11.59 2.91
C ARG A 158 -17.48 10.92 4.28
N ARG A 159 -18.38 9.97 4.60
CA ARG A 159 -18.29 9.23 5.84
C ARG A 159 -17.01 8.41 5.95
N GLU A 160 -16.56 7.80 4.88
CA GLU A 160 -15.30 7.05 4.85
C GLU A 160 -14.10 7.93 5.20
N ILE A 161 -14.10 9.18 4.71
CA ILE A 161 -13.06 10.17 5.02
C ILE A 161 -13.00 10.46 6.53
N PHE A 162 -14.15 10.68 7.15
CA PHE A 162 -14.23 10.94 8.59
C PHE A 162 -13.86 9.71 9.43
N GLU A 163 -14.27 8.52 9.00
CA GLU A 163 -13.93 7.26 9.68
C GLU A 163 -12.43 7.00 9.63
N GLU A 164 -11.78 7.37 8.54
CA GLU A 164 -10.34 7.25 8.39
C GLU A 164 -9.58 8.29 9.21
N ALA A 165 -9.98 9.57 9.13
CA ALA A 165 -9.41 10.63 9.96
C ALA A 165 -9.56 10.34 11.46
N ALA A 166 -10.61 9.62 11.84
CA ALA A 166 -10.86 9.17 13.21
C ALA A 166 -10.11 7.86 13.58
N GLY A 167 -9.33 7.26 12.65
CA GLY A 167 -8.62 6.00 12.88
C GLY A 167 -9.55 4.77 13.01
N ILE A 168 -10.79 4.86 12.53
CA ILE A 168 -11.81 3.81 12.66
C ILE A 168 -11.70 2.77 11.52
N SER A 169 -11.06 3.11 10.41
CA SER A 169 -10.93 2.25 9.21
C SER A 169 -10.37 0.86 9.53
N LYS A 170 -9.42 0.76 10.45
CA LYS A 170 -8.88 -0.50 10.97
C LYS A 170 -9.94 -1.41 11.58
N PHE A 171 -10.80 -0.83 12.41
CA PHE A 171 -11.88 -1.60 13.09
C PHE A 171 -12.94 -2.04 12.09
N ARG A 172 -13.29 -1.20 11.11
CA ARG A 172 -14.19 -1.55 10.01
C ARG A 172 -13.64 -2.74 9.20
N HIS A 173 -12.38 -2.67 8.80
CA HIS A 173 -11.75 -3.76 8.03
C HIS A 173 -11.75 -5.08 8.81
N ARG A 174 -11.40 -5.05 10.11
CA ARG A 174 -11.44 -6.23 10.98
C ARG A 174 -12.86 -6.78 11.15
N LYS A 175 -13.84 -5.91 11.28
CA LYS A 175 -15.26 -6.28 11.35
C LYS A 175 -15.68 -7.01 10.08
N GLU A 176 -15.46 -6.44 8.91
CA GLU A 176 -15.81 -7.01 7.61
C GLU A 176 -15.10 -8.36 7.33
N GLU A 177 -13.85 -8.48 7.74
CA GLU A 177 -13.11 -9.75 7.66
C GLU A 177 -13.74 -10.82 8.57
N THR A 178 -14.10 -10.43 9.78
CA THR A 178 -14.75 -11.35 10.75
C THR A 178 -16.13 -11.78 10.27
N GLU A 179 -16.93 -10.86 9.75
CA GLU A 179 -18.25 -11.15 9.19
C GLU A 179 -18.15 -12.12 8.00
N ARG A 180 -17.18 -11.94 7.09
CA ARG A 180 -16.94 -12.89 6.00
C ARG A 180 -16.54 -14.27 6.51
N LYS A 181 -15.68 -14.36 7.53
CA LYS A 181 -15.30 -15.63 8.15
C LYS A 181 -16.49 -16.31 8.81
N LEU A 182 -17.36 -15.53 9.47
CA LEU A 182 -18.57 -16.06 10.10
C LEU A 182 -19.52 -16.66 9.08
N LEU A 183 -19.83 -15.93 8.00
CA LEU A 183 -20.68 -16.44 6.92
C LEU A 183 -20.12 -17.74 6.30
N THR A 184 -18.81 -17.77 6.05
CA THR A 184 -18.16 -19.00 5.53
C THR A 184 -18.26 -20.16 6.51
N THR A 185 -18.18 -19.90 7.80
CA THR A 185 -18.30 -20.92 8.85
C THR A 185 -19.73 -21.41 8.97
N GLU A 186 -20.73 -20.55 8.88
CA GLU A 186 -22.16 -20.89 8.84
C GLU A 186 -22.47 -21.79 7.64
N ASP A 187 -22.01 -21.43 6.45
CA ASP A 187 -22.16 -22.28 5.25
C ASP A 187 -21.52 -23.66 5.42
N ASN A 188 -20.32 -23.72 6.00
CA ASN A 188 -19.66 -24.98 6.29
C ASN A 188 -20.44 -25.85 7.30
N LEU A 189 -21.01 -25.24 8.35
CA LEU A 189 -21.85 -25.92 9.33
C LEU A 189 -23.11 -26.49 8.68
N LEU A 190 -23.78 -25.74 7.80
CA LEU A 190 -24.94 -26.21 7.05
C LEU A 190 -24.58 -27.40 6.17
N ARG A 191 -23.43 -27.37 5.50
CA ARG A 191 -22.96 -28.50 4.66
C ARG A 191 -22.66 -29.75 5.49
N ILE A 192 -21.96 -29.59 6.63
CA ILE A 192 -21.67 -30.70 7.57
C ILE A 192 -22.97 -31.25 8.12
N GLY A 193 -23.92 -30.41 8.52
CA GLY A 193 -25.24 -30.81 9.02
C GLY A 193 -26.03 -31.64 7.98
N ALA A 194 -26.00 -31.19 6.70
CA ALA A 194 -26.66 -31.94 5.61
C ALA A 194 -26.04 -33.33 5.38
N VAL A 195 -24.71 -33.43 5.39
CA VAL A 195 -23.99 -34.69 5.24
C VAL A 195 -24.25 -35.62 6.43
N SER A 196 -24.20 -35.11 7.66
CA SER A 196 -24.50 -35.89 8.87
C SER A 196 -25.92 -36.41 8.87
N TYR A 197 -26.90 -35.62 8.44
CA TYR A 197 -28.29 -36.02 8.35
C TYR A 197 -28.51 -37.13 7.32
N THR A 198 -27.82 -37.06 6.18
CA THR A 198 -27.90 -38.16 5.16
C THR A 198 -27.26 -39.46 5.64
N HIS A 199 -26.14 -39.38 6.38
CA HIS A 199 -25.51 -40.55 6.98
C HIS A 199 -26.38 -41.23 8.06
N LEU A 200 -27.03 -40.46 8.93
CA LEU A 200 -27.91 -40.96 9.97
C LEU A 200 -29.20 -41.61 9.43
N ARG A 201 -29.65 -41.24 8.22
CA ARG A 201 -30.81 -41.83 7.57
C ARG A 201 -30.50 -43.08 6.75
N ALA A 202 -29.24 -43.33 6.45
CA ALA A 202 -28.80 -44.49 5.63
C ALA A 202 -28.49 -45.74 6.47
N HIS A 203 -28.64 -45.65 7.78
CA HIS A 203 -28.62 -46.75 8.76
C HIS A 203 -29.98 -46.85 9.46
#